data_c557f4421c2e1a7bf7367a2c5d4729df
#
_entry.id   c557f4421c2e1a7bf7367a2c5d4729df
#
_cell.length_a   1.000
_cell.length_b   1.000
_cell.length_c   1.000
_cell.angle_alpha   90.00
_cell.angle_beta   90.00
_cell.angle_gamma   90.00
#
_symmetry.space_group_name_H-M   'P 1'
#
loop_
_entity.id
_entity.type
_entity.pdbx_description
1 polymer ?
#
loop_
_entity_poly.entity_id
_entity_poly.type
_entity_poly.pdbx_seq_one_letter_code
_entity_poly.pdbx_strand_id
1 'polypeptide(L)'
;VLLSCAFLVIALEPTLFVRKLYSAGEVTKEQLAELDKYSSKSSWQKSYRTGVPTDYILIIGESARKDYFHSYGYPIENTPFLDNNFTVKVDGMKSGGTYTIGSLTNMLTIPDKDKWKPRYDRSIIDLARSAGIKTYWLSNQGMVGKFDTPVSAIGRKADKAIFLNKGDYSEKNISDFALLKLFKQILDQKTDQSRLIILHTLGSHPDVCKRILDIK
;
A
#
# COMPACT_ATOMS: atom_id res chain seq x y z
N VAL A 1 8.18 17.48 52.24
CA VAL A 1 8.90 17.14 51.02
C VAL A 1 8.33 15.87 50.40
N LEU A 2 8.22 14.74 51.13
CA LEU A 2 7.64 13.47 50.59
C LEU A 2 6.18 13.59 50.12
N LEU A 3 5.32 14.27 50.89
CA LEU A 3 3.91 14.55 50.53
C LEU A 3 3.80 15.43 49.28
N SER A 4 4.69 16.43 49.13
CA SER A 4 4.73 17.29 47.94
C SER A 4 5.18 16.55 46.68
N CYS A 5 6.12 15.62 46.80
CA CYS A 5 6.54 14.77 45.68
C CYS A 5 5.43 13.80 45.26
N ALA A 6 4.71 13.18 46.23
CA ALA A 6 3.58 12.27 45.91
C ALA A 6 2.42 13.03 45.23
N PHE A 7 2.11 14.25 45.68
CA PHE A 7 1.10 15.09 45.04
C PHE A 7 1.49 15.49 43.61
N LEU A 8 2.77 15.82 43.42
CA LEU A 8 3.29 16.12 42.06
C LEU A 8 3.17 14.93 41.12
N VAL A 9 3.47 13.71 41.56
CA VAL A 9 3.35 12.49 40.75
C VAL A 9 1.89 12.22 40.41
N ILE A 10 0.98 12.30 41.39
CA ILE A 10 -0.46 12.06 41.19
C ILE A 10 -1.09 13.11 40.25
N ALA A 11 -0.62 14.36 40.30
CA ALA A 11 -1.12 15.43 39.42
C ALA A 11 -0.50 15.42 38.02
N LEU A 12 0.76 14.96 37.88
CA LEU A 12 1.46 14.91 36.58
C LEU A 12 0.93 13.81 35.69
N GLU A 13 0.62 12.63 36.18
CA GLU A 13 0.14 11.49 35.40
C GLU A 13 -1.13 11.79 34.59
N PRO A 14 -2.22 12.33 35.18
CA PRO A 14 -3.41 12.71 34.42
C PRO A 14 -3.13 13.81 33.38
N THR A 15 -2.31 14.80 33.71
CA THR A 15 -1.97 15.88 32.78
C THR A 15 -1.13 15.38 31.61
N LEU A 16 -0.18 14.47 31.84
CA LEU A 16 0.60 13.80 30.78
C LEU A 16 -0.29 12.94 29.91
N PHE A 17 -1.25 12.22 30.49
CA PHE A 17 -2.22 11.42 29.75
C PHE A 17 -3.10 12.29 28.86
N VAL A 18 -3.71 13.35 29.37
CA VAL A 18 -4.51 14.30 28.59
C VAL A 18 -3.68 14.95 27.48
N ARG A 19 -2.44 15.33 27.75
CA ARG A 19 -1.52 15.88 26.74
C ARG A 19 -1.22 14.86 25.65
N LYS A 20 -1.00 13.58 25.99
CA LYS A 20 -0.80 12.49 25.00
C LYS A 20 -2.05 12.26 24.16
N LEU A 21 -3.24 12.25 24.76
CA LEU A 21 -4.50 12.14 24.03
C LEU A 21 -4.71 13.31 23.05
N TYR A 22 -4.45 14.52 23.52
CA TYR A 22 -4.56 15.71 22.68
C TYR A 22 -3.58 15.66 21.51
N SER A 23 -2.31 15.35 21.77
CA SER A 23 -1.29 15.22 20.70
C SER A 23 -1.61 14.10 19.73
N ALA A 24 -2.12 12.97 20.19
CA ALA A 24 -2.56 11.88 19.31
C ALA A 24 -3.76 12.29 18.43
N GLY A 25 -4.70 13.05 18.98
CA GLY A 25 -5.82 13.62 18.24
C GLY A 25 -5.38 14.58 17.13
N GLU A 26 -4.45 15.47 17.42
CA GLU A 26 -3.89 16.41 16.43
C GLU A 26 -3.13 15.66 15.31
N VAL A 27 -2.27 14.69 15.66
CA VAL A 27 -1.57 13.85 14.67
C VAL A 27 -2.56 13.10 13.78
N THR A 28 -3.61 12.53 14.35
CA THR A 28 -4.64 11.84 13.57
C THR A 28 -5.38 12.79 12.62
N LYS A 29 -5.71 13.99 13.10
CA LYS A 29 -6.37 15.02 12.31
C LYS A 29 -5.50 15.48 11.14
N GLU A 30 -4.20 15.70 11.38
CA GLU A 30 -3.24 16.03 10.34
C GLU A 30 -3.13 14.92 9.29
N GLN A 31 -3.06 13.66 9.70
CA GLN A 31 -3.00 12.51 8.80
C GLN A 31 -4.28 12.37 7.96
N LEU A 32 -5.45 12.62 8.53
CA LEU A 32 -6.71 12.62 7.80
C LEU A 32 -6.79 13.79 6.80
N ALA A 33 -6.34 14.98 7.21
CA ALA A 33 -6.25 16.13 6.31
C ALA A 33 -5.26 15.90 5.15
N GLU A 34 -4.18 15.16 5.40
CA GLU A 34 -3.25 14.75 4.35
C GLU A 34 -3.89 13.75 3.39
N LEU A 35 -4.66 12.77 3.89
CA LEU A 35 -5.46 11.87 3.04
C LEU A 35 -6.41 12.65 2.11
N ASP A 36 -7.09 13.65 2.63
CA ASP A 36 -8.00 14.48 1.84
C ASP A 36 -7.27 15.30 0.78
N LYS A 37 -6.06 15.78 1.09
CA LYS A 37 -5.20 16.48 0.13
C LYS A 37 -4.84 15.62 -1.09
N TYR A 38 -4.67 14.30 -0.90
CA TYR A 38 -4.42 13.36 -2.00
C TYR A 38 -5.71 12.82 -2.64
N SER A 39 -6.88 13.10 -2.07
CA SER A 39 -8.20 12.68 -2.56
C SER A 39 -8.73 13.57 -3.68
N SER A 40 -7.94 13.76 -4.73
CA SER A 40 -8.36 14.54 -5.90
C SER A 40 -9.38 13.78 -6.75
N LYS A 41 -10.36 14.49 -7.32
CA LYS A 41 -11.28 13.90 -8.33
C LYS A 41 -10.48 13.48 -9.56
N SER A 42 -10.89 12.37 -10.17
CA SER A 42 -10.28 11.91 -11.43
C SER A 42 -10.39 12.95 -12.53
N SER A 43 -9.29 13.17 -13.22
CA SER A 43 -9.24 13.97 -14.45
C SER A 43 -9.16 13.12 -15.73
N TRP A 44 -9.32 11.79 -15.61
CA TRP A 44 -9.46 10.92 -16.76
C TRP A 44 -10.80 11.18 -17.45
N GLN A 45 -10.75 11.30 -18.78
CA GLN A 45 -11.96 11.26 -19.59
C GLN A 45 -12.54 9.85 -19.56
N LYS A 46 -13.84 9.73 -19.86
CA LYS A 46 -14.48 8.43 -19.97
C LYS A 46 -13.74 7.57 -21.00
N SER A 47 -13.28 6.43 -20.56
CA SER A 47 -12.54 5.48 -21.38
C SER A 47 -13.41 4.24 -21.62
N TYR A 48 -13.10 3.49 -22.65
CA TYR A 48 -13.82 2.26 -22.95
C TYR A 48 -12.83 1.11 -23.06
N ARG A 49 -13.19 0.01 -22.45
CA ARG A 49 -12.49 -1.24 -22.62
C ARG A 49 -13.13 -2.02 -23.77
N THR A 50 -12.31 -2.60 -24.63
CA THR A 50 -12.70 -3.54 -25.67
C THR A 50 -12.28 -4.96 -25.29
N GLY A 51 -12.98 -5.96 -25.80
CA GLY A 51 -12.65 -7.37 -25.58
C GLY A 51 -13.45 -8.03 -24.44
N VAL A 52 -13.11 -9.28 -24.17
CA VAL A 52 -13.80 -10.11 -23.17
C VAL A 52 -13.51 -9.67 -21.73
N PRO A 53 -14.41 -9.93 -20.77
CA PRO A 53 -14.14 -9.70 -19.36
C PRO A 53 -12.84 -10.40 -18.92
N THR A 54 -11.97 -9.65 -18.24
CA THR A 54 -10.63 -10.11 -17.89
C THR A 54 -10.26 -9.63 -16.49
N ASP A 55 -9.63 -10.50 -15.72
CA ASP A 55 -9.04 -10.15 -14.44
C ASP A 55 -7.59 -9.68 -14.64
N TYR A 56 -7.33 -8.43 -14.30
CA TYR A 56 -5.99 -7.85 -14.26
C TYR A 56 -5.49 -7.90 -12.81
N ILE A 57 -4.41 -8.62 -12.57
CA ILE A 57 -3.84 -8.81 -11.23
C ILE A 57 -2.49 -8.09 -11.19
N LEU A 58 -2.35 -7.14 -10.26
CA LEU A 58 -1.11 -6.43 -10.00
C LEU A 58 -0.65 -6.77 -8.59
N ILE A 59 0.49 -7.45 -8.46
CA ILE A 59 1.13 -7.74 -7.18
C ILE A 59 2.26 -6.74 -6.99
N ILE A 60 2.17 -5.94 -5.95
CA ILE A 60 3.18 -4.96 -5.57
C ILE A 60 3.97 -5.53 -4.41
N GLY A 61 5.24 -5.89 -4.67
CA GLY A 61 6.19 -6.29 -3.65
C GLY A 61 6.78 -5.09 -2.91
N GLU A 62 7.47 -5.35 -1.81
CA GLU A 62 8.13 -4.32 -1.00
C GLU A 62 9.56 -4.72 -0.70
N SER A 63 10.49 -3.74 -0.73
CA SER A 63 11.91 -3.88 -0.36
C SER A 63 12.64 -5.04 -1.08
N ALA A 64 12.26 -5.32 -2.33
CA ALA A 64 12.84 -6.38 -3.14
C ALA A 64 13.64 -5.81 -4.30
N ARG A 65 14.95 -6.03 -4.29
CA ARG A 65 15.86 -5.62 -5.36
C ARG A 65 15.97 -6.73 -6.41
N LYS A 66 15.93 -6.33 -7.69
CA LYS A 66 16.04 -7.23 -8.83
C LYS A 66 17.27 -8.13 -8.76
N ASP A 67 18.42 -7.57 -8.42
CA ASP A 67 19.71 -8.27 -8.36
C ASP A 67 19.82 -9.30 -7.23
N TYR A 68 18.81 -9.43 -6.38
CA TYR A 68 18.68 -10.52 -5.41
C TYR A 68 17.67 -11.61 -5.82
N PHE A 69 17.17 -11.58 -7.06
CA PHE A 69 16.30 -12.62 -7.59
C PHE A 69 17.06 -13.57 -8.51
N HIS A 70 16.97 -14.87 -8.26
CA HIS A 70 17.57 -15.90 -9.13
C HIS A 70 17.11 -15.76 -10.57
N SER A 71 15.82 -15.47 -10.78
CA SER A 71 15.25 -15.19 -12.09
C SER A 71 15.93 -14.04 -12.85
N TYR A 72 16.74 -13.22 -12.20
CA TYR A 72 17.55 -12.15 -12.79
C TYR A 72 19.06 -12.37 -12.65
N GLY A 73 19.48 -13.59 -12.27
CA GLY A 73 20.89 -13.99 -12.22
C GLY A 73 21.53 -14.00 -10.83
N TYR A 74 20.74 -13.89 -9.76
CA TYR A 74 21.25 -14.08 -8.40
C TYR A 74 21.69 -15.53 -8.19
N PRO A 75 22.84 -15.81 -7.52
CA PRO A 75 23.38 -17.17 -7.43
C PRO A 75 22.53 -18.16 -6.62
N ILE A 76 21.68 -17.68 -5.71
CA ILE A 76 20.82 -18.51 -4.87
C ILE A 76 19.45 -18.68 -5.54
N GLU A 77 19.00 -19.92 -5.68
CA GLU A 77 17.68 -20.29 -6.25
C GLU A 77 16.54 -19.92 -5.29
N ASN A 78 16.24 -18.64 -5.19
CA ASN A 78 15.23 -18.10 -4.28
C ASN A 78 13.91 -17.68 -4.97
N THR A 79 13.82 -17.86 -6.28
CA THR A 79 12.62 -17.53 -7.06
C THR A 79 12.15 -18.68 -7.98
N PRO A 80 12.06 -19.94 -7.48
CA PRO A 80 11.81 -21.10 -8.35
C PRO A 80 10.45 -21.03 -9.06
N PHE A 81 9.44 -20.43 -8.45
CA PHE A 81 8.15 -20.24 -9.10
C PHE A 81 8.24 -19.26 -10.28
N LEU A 82 8.92 -18.14 -10.10
CA LEU A 82 9.10 -17.12 -11.14
C LEU A 82 9.95 -17.68 -12.29
N ASP A 83 11.02 -18.41 -11.98
CA ASP A 83 11.94 -18.98 -12.96
C ASP A 83 11.20 -19.90 -13.97
N ASN A 84 10.17 -20.60 -13.50
CA ASN A 84 9.41 -21.55 -14.29
C ASN A 84 8.12 -21.01 -14.91
N ASN A 85 7.62 -19.85 -14.44
CA ASN A 85 6.27 -19.38 -14.80
C ASN A 85 6.25 -18.00 -15.47
N PHE A 86 7.39 -17.37 -15.70
CA PHE A 86 7.42 -16.11 -16.46
C PHE A 86 7.02 -16.32 -17.91
N THR A 87 6.03 -15.56 -18.36
CA THR A 87 5.77 -15.37 -19.79
C THR A 87 6.66 -14.26 -20.35
N VAL A 88 6.83 -13.18 -19.59
CA VAL A 88 7.68 -12.03 -19.95
C VAL A 88 8.46 -11.59 -18.73
N LYS A 89 9.77 -11.44 -18.89
CA LYS A 89 10.66 -10.85 -17.90
C LYS A 89 11.14 -9.50 -18.42
N VAL A 90 10.81 -8.43 -17.70
CA VAL A 90 11.22 -7.08 -18.08
C VAL A 90 12.56 -6.76 -17.43
N ASP A 91 13.57 -6.57 -18.24
CA ASP A 91 14.88 -6.09 -17.80
C ASP A 91 15.01 -4.58 -18.03
N GLY A 92 15.90 -3.93 -17.25
CA GLY A 92 16.17 -2.49 -17.38
C GLY A 92 15.08 -1.57 -16.80
N MET A 93 14.01 -2.11 -16.21
CA MET A 93 13.02 -1.29 -15.51
C MET A 93 13.66 -0.61 -14.31
N LYS A 94 13.35 0.68 -14.12
CA LYS A 94 13.79 1.47 -12.97
C LYS A 94 12.56 1.90 -12.15
N SER A 95 12.74 1.92 -10.84
CA SER A 95 11.72 2.45 -9.92
C SER A 95 11.44 3.93 -10.17
N GLY A 96 10.22 4.36 -9.94
CA GLY A 96 9.82 5.77 -9.98
C GLY A 96 10.39 6.64 -8.86
N GLY A 97 11.09 6.03 -7.91
CA GLY A 97 11.73 6.71 -6.78
C GLY A 97 12.66 5.77 -6.01
N THR A 98 13.44 6.33 -5.09
CA THR A 98 14.43 5.60 -4.28
C THR A 98 13.86 5.00 -2.99
N TYR A 99 12.59 5.27 -2.69
CA TYR A 99 11.87 4.79 -1.51
C TYR A 99 10.39 4.56 -1.87
N THR A 100 9.68 3.82 -1.04
CA THR A 100 8.33 3.30 -1.31
C THR A 100 7.35 4.36 -1.79
N ILE A 101 7.21 5.50 -1.07
CA ILE A 101 6.26 6.55 -1.45
C ILE A 101 6.59 7.11 -2.83
N GLY A 102 7.84 7.56 -3.03
CA GLY A 102 8.27 8.15 -4.31
C GLY A 102 8.15 7.17 -5.46
N SER A 103 8.49 5.89 -5.22
CA SER A 103 8.35 4.83 -6.21
C SER A 103 6.89 4.58 -6.58
N LEU A 104 6.06 4.23 -5.60
CA LEU A 104 4.69 3.79 -5.87
C LEU A 104 3.78 4.93 -6.33
N THR A 105 3.92 6.14 -5.77
CA THR A 105 3.10 7.26 -6.23
C THR A 105 3.39 7.64 -7.68
N ASN A 106 4.65 7.59 -8.11
CA ASN A 106 5.00 7.86 -9.52
C ASN A 106 4.65 6.68 -10.44
N MET A 107 4.72 5.43 -9.98
CA MET A 107 4.37 4.26 -10.78
C MET A 107 2.86 4.08 -10.95
N LEU A 108 2.08 4.44 -9.94
CA LEU A 108 0.62 4.25 -9.93
C LEU A 108 -0.15 5.47 -10.42
N THR A 109 0.53 6.56 -10.76
CA THR A 109 -0.05 7.76 -11.38
C THR A 109 0.69 8.12 -12.65
N ILE A 110 0.11 8.99 -13.47
CA ILE A 110 0.89 9.66 -14.52
C ILE A 110 1.56 10.88 -13.88
N PRO A 111 2.89 10.91 -13.75
CA PRO A 111 3.57 12.06 -13.18
C PRO A 111 3.46 13.29 -14.10
N ASP A 112 3.50 14.47 -13.50
CA ASP A 112 3.71 15.70 -14.22
C ASP A 112 5.11 15.67 -14.86
N LYS A 113 5.18 15.86 -16.19
CA LYS A 113 6.43 15.71 -16.94
C LYS A 113 7.46 16.78 -16.62
N ASP A 114 7.00 17.98 -16.27
CA ASP A 114 7.87 19.13 -16.03
C ASP A 114 8.40 19.15 -14.59
N LYS A 115 7.57 18.75 -13.64
CA LYS A 115 7.85 18.81 -12.21
C LYS A 115 8.18 17.47 -11.60
N TRP A 116 8.03 16.39 -12.36
CA TRP A 116 8.20 15.00 -11.90
C TRP A 116 7.46 14.71 -10.58
N LYS A 117 6.21 15.22 -10.49
CA LYS A 117 5.35 15.06 -9.33
C LYS A 117 4.19 14.12 -9.66
N PRO A 118 3.81 13.21 -8.74
CA PRO A 118 2.69 12.31 -8.95
C PRO A 118 1.38 13.12 -9.08
N ARG A 119 0.56 12.74 -10.04
CA ARG A 119 -0.77 13.31 -10.26
C ARG A 119 -1.83 12.37 -9.71
N TYR A 120 -2.26 12.64 -8.48
CA TYR A 120 -3.27 11.82 -7.80
C TYR A 120 -4.64 11.82 -8.50
N ASP A 121 -4.92 12.81 -9.34
CA ASP A 121 -6.11 12.88 -10.18
C ASP A 121 -6.03 11.97 -11.42
N ARG A 122 -4.86 11.37 -11.67
CA ARG A 122 -4.57 10.47 -12.80
C ARG A 122 -3.92 9.15 -12.36
N SER A 123 -4.56 8.49 -11.41
CA SER A 123 -4.09 7.17 -10.97
C SER A 123 -4.55 6.05 -11.89
N ILE A 124 -3.87 4.90 -11.80
CA ILE A 124 -4.27 3.67 -12.50
C ILE A 124 -5.67 3.20 -12.05
N ILE A 125 -6.02 3.42 -10.78
CA ILE A 125 -7.35 3.12 -10.25
C ILE A 125 -8.40 3.97 -10.97
N ASP A 126 -8.17 5.27 -11.08
CA ASP A 126 -9.09 6.18 -11.76
C ASP A 126 -9.21 5.83 -13.25
N LEU A 127 -8.11 5.43 -13.90
CA LEU A 127 -8.13 4.98 -15.29
C LEU A 127 -9.00 3.73 -15.46
N ALA A 128 -8.77 2.70 -14.65
CA ALA A 128 -9.54 1.47 -14.71
C ALA A 128 -11.04 1.74 -14.49
N ARG A 129 -11.39 2.55 -13.49
CA ARG A 129 -12.77 2.94 -13.23
C ARG A 129 -13.39 3.73 -14.38
N SER A 130 -12.64 4.63 -15.02
CA SER A 130 -13.14 5.38 -16.20
C SER A 130 -13.46 4.46 -17.37
N ALA A 131 -12.81 3.28 -17.45
CA ALA A 131 -13.03 2.25 -18.44
C ALA A 131 -14.09 1.19 -18.05
N GLY A 132 -14.81 1.40 -16.94
CA GLY A 132 -15.82 0.47 -16.44
C GLY A 132 -15.26 -0.82 -15.83
N ILE A 133 -13.98 -0.83 -15.47
CA ILE A 133 -13.32 -1.96 -14.82
C ILE A 133 -13.54 -1.85 -13.31
N LYS A 134 -14.02 -2.91 -12.68
CA LYS A 134 -14.20 -2.98 -11.23
C LYS A 134 -12.83 -3.05 -10.54
N THR A 135 -12.61 -2.21 -9.54
CA THR A 135 -11.29 -2.05 -8.93
C THR A 135 -11.26 -2.51 -7.47
N TYR A 136 -10.20 -3.24 -7.12
CA TYR A 136 -9.97 -3.77 -5.79
C TYR A 136 -8.55 -3.43 -5.34
N TRP A 137 -8.41 -2.93 -4.12
CA TRP A 137 -7.13 -2.67 -3.47
C TRP A 137 -7.07 -3.47 -2.17
N LEU A 138 -6.20 -4.47 -2.13
CA LEU A 138 -5.97 -5.31 -0.96
C LEU A 138 -4.57 -5.05 -0.45
N SER A 139 -4.43 -4.45 0.71
CA SER A 139 -3.14 -4.02 1.25
C SER A 139 -2.86 -4.64 2.61
N ASN A 140 -1.62 -5.11 2.78
CA ASN A 140 -1.05 -5.46 4.07
C ASN A 140 -0.20 -4.32 4.65
N GLN A 141 -0.11 -3.19 3.96
CA GLN A 141 0.50 -1.94 4.45
C GLN A 141 -0.52 -1.14 5.28
N GLY A 142 -0.05 -0.11 5.99
CA GLY A 142 -0.91 0.79 6.75
C GLY A 142 -1.85 1.62 5.87
N MET A 143 -2.93 2.10 6.47
CA MET A 143 -3.85 3.02 5.80
C MET A 143 -3.48 4.48 6.04
N VAL A 144 -3.01 4.80 7.24
CA VAL A 144 -2.58 6.13 7.67
C VAL A 144 -1.22 6.03 8.35
N GLY A 145 -0.42 7.07 8.23
CA GLY A 145 0.92 7.14 8.77
C GLY A 145 1.84 7.92 7.86
N LYS A 146 3.00 8.31 8.37
CA LYS A 146 3.97 9.12 7.63
C LYS A 146 4.38 8.50 6.29
N PHE A 147 4.40 7.16 6.23
CA PHE A 147 4.90 6.41 5.07
C PHE A 147 3.79 5.73 4.26
N ASP A 148 2.58 5.65 4.79
CA ASP A 148 1.47 4.93 4.16
C ASP A 148 0.49 5.85 3.43
N THR A 149 0.23 7.02 4.00
CA THR A 149 -0.85 7.92 3.58
C THR A 149 -0.85 8.27 2.08
N PRO A 150 0.26 8.62 1.42
CA PRO A 150 0.24 8.99 0.00
C PRO A 150 -0.13 7.82 -0.93
N VAL A 151 0.32 6.60 -0.61
CA VAL A 151 0.04 5.40 -1.40
C VAL A 151 -1.38 4.89 -1.11
N SER A 152 -1.77 4.88 0.16
CA SER A 152 -3.12 4.46 0.57
C SER A 152 -4.21 5.38 0.01
N ALA A 153 -3.93 6.67 -0.18
CA ALA A 153 -4.85 7.60 -0.82
C ALA A 153 -5.19 7.18 -2.26
N ILE A 154 -4.21 6.64 -3.01
CA ILE A 154 -4.47 6.05 -4.33
C ILE A 154 -5.35 4.80 -4.18
N GLY A 155 -4.98 3.89 -3.28
CA GLY A 155 -5.70 2.64 -3.06
C GLY A 155 -7.15 2.85 -2.63
N ARG A 156 -7.42 3.86 -1.80
CA ARG A 156 -8.78 4.20 -1.33
C ARG A 156 -9.74 4.64 -2.43
N LYS A 157 -9.24 5.01 -3.61
CA LYS A 157 -10.09 5.32 -4.77
C LYS A 157 -10.68 4.08 -5.44
N ALA A 158 -10.20 2.87 -5.11
CA ALA A 158 -10.76 1.63 -5.61
C ALA A 158 -12.22 1.45 -5.17
N ASP A 159 -13.04 0.76 -5.97
CA ASP A 159 -14.42 0.45 -5.62
C ASP A 159 -14.51 -0.37 -4.34
N LYS A 160 -13.49 -1.18 -4.05
CA LYS A 160 -13.32 -1.86 -2.77
C LYS A 160 -11.86 -1.81 -2.35
N ALA A 161 -11.58 -1.09 -1.25
CA ALA A 161 -10.27 -1.01 -0.63
C ALA A 161 -10.30 -1.69 0.74
N ILE A 162 -9.37 -2.61 0.98
CA ILE A 162 -9.20 -3.32 2.26
C ILE A 162 -7.75 -3.16 2.69
N PHE A 163 -7.56 -2.62 3.90
CA PHE A 163 -6.27 -2.51 4.56
C PHE A 163 -6.29 -3.41 5.78
N LEU A 164 -5.36 -4.36 5.87
CA LEU A 164 -5.23 -5.26 7.01
C LEU A 164 -4.70 -4.51 8.24
N ASN A 165 -3.83 -3.52 8.01
CA ASN A 165 -3.37 -2.58 9.02
C ASN A 165 -4.10 -1.24 8.83
N LYS A 166 -4.90 -0.83 9.82
CA LYS A 166 -5.69 0.41 9.74
C LYS A 166 -4.91 1.65 10.18
N GLY A 167 -3.93 1.48 11.07
CA GLY A 167 -2.97 2.50 11.48
C GLY A 167 -1.64 2.35 10.75
N ASP A 168 -0.55 2.64 11.43
CA ASP A 168 0.80 2.41 10.92
C ASP A 168 1.06 0.90 10.78
N TYR A 169 1.72 0.49 9.70
CA TYR A 169 2.06 -0.90 9.42
C TYR A 169 3.00 -1.52 10.48
N SER A 170 3.71 -0.69 11.25
CA SER A 170 4.60 -1.15 12.33
C SER A 170 3.87 -1.77 13.52
N GLU A 171 2.56 -1.50 13.67
CA GLU A 171 1.79 -1.97 14.83
C GLU A 171 1.46 -3.46 14.79
N LYS A 172 1.36 -4.06 13.59
CA LYS A 172 0.96 -5.46 13.42
C LYS A 172 1.84 -6.19 12.42
N ASN A 173 2.30 -7.37 12.81
CA ASN A 173 3.00 -8.27 11.89
C ASN A 173 2.01 -9.30 11.33
N ILE A 174 1.31 -8.91 10.26
CA ILE A 174 0.37 -9.78 9.55
C ILE A 174 1.10 -10.38 8.34
N SER A 175 0.99 -11.70 8.15
CA SER A 175 1.53 -12.35 6.97
C SER A 175 0.81 -11.90 5.70
N ASP A 176 1.55 -11.70 4.61
CA ASP A 176 1.00 -11.38 3.29
C ASP A 176 0.06 -12.48 2.76
N PHE A 177 0.19 -13.72 3.24
CA PHE A 177 -0.76 -14.80 2.93
C PHE A 177 -2.19 -14.50 3.39
N ALA A 178 -2.38 -13.59 4.33
CA ALA A 178 -3.73 -13.13 4.71
C ALA A 178 -4.47 -12.44 3.55
N LEU A 179 -3.76 -11.85 2.59
CA LEU A 179 -4.34 -11.28 1.38
C LEU A 179 -4.97 -12.34 0.46
N LEU A 180 -4.44 -13.57 0.46
CA LEU A 180 -4.92 -14.65 -0.41
C LEU A 180 -6.37 -15.03 -0.12
N LYS A 181 -6.80 -15.00 1.14
CA LYS A 181 -8.19 -15.27 1.51
C LYS A 181 -9.13 -14.24 0.88
N LEU A 182 -8.75 -12.96 0.95
CA LEU A 182 -9.53 -11.87 0.36
C LEU A 182 -9.53 -11.93 -1.17
N PHE A 183 -8.38 -12.21 -1.76
CA PHE A 183 -8.22 -12.37 -3.19
C PHE A 183 -9.09 -13.51 -3.72
N LYS A 184 -9.05 -14.68 -3.10
CA LYS A 184 -9.90 -15.82 -3.46
C LYS A 184 -11.39 -15.48 -3.38
N GLN A 185 -11.83 -14.80 -2.31
CA GLN A 185 -13.21 -14.36 -2.19
C GLN A 185 -13.67 -13.43 -3.33
N ILE A 186 -12.75 -12.65 -3.91
CA ILE A 186 -13.05 -11.80 -5.06
C ILE A 186 -13.13 -12.64 -6.34
N LEU A 187 -12.19 -13.57 -6.53
CA LEU A 187 -12.18 -14.44 -7.71
C LEU A 187 -13.41 -15.35 -7.79
N ASP A 188 -13.89 -15.84 -6.65
CA ASP A 188 -15.06 -16.70 -6.56
C ASP A 188 -16.38 -15.97 -6.91
N GLN A 189 -16.37 -14.63 -6.96
CA GLN A 189 -17.54 -13.85 -7.35
C GLN A 189 -17.74 -13.93 -8.88
N LYS A 190 -18.84 -14.50 -9.30
CA LYS A 190 -19.26 -14.47 -10.72
C LYS A 190 -19.53 -13.03 -11.16
N THR A 191 -18.95 -12.63 -12.27
CA THR A 191 -19.14 -11.29 -12.85
C THR A 191 -18.89 -11.33 -14.36
N ASP A 192 -19.58 -10.48 -15.07
CA ASP A 192 -19.38 -10.18 -16.49
C ASP A 192 -18.50 -8.92 -16.70
N GLN A 193 -18.03 -8.31 -15.61
CA GLN A 193 -17.16 -7.15 -15.65
C GLN A 193 -15.69 -7.56 -15.53
N SER A 194 -14.82 -6.83 -16.20
CA SER A 194 -13.38 -6.90 -15.90
C SER A 194 -13.06 -6.36 -14.53
N ARG A 195 -12.04 -6.92 -13.92
CA ARG A 195 -11.56 -6.51 -12.59
C ARG A 195 -10.08 -6.13 -12.63
N LEU A 196 -9.72 -5.06 -11.96
CA LEU A 196 -8.33 -4.76 -11.58
C LEU A 196 -8.18 -5.05 -10.10
N ILE A 197 -7.39 -6.05 -9.75
CA ILE A 197 -7.15 -6.49 -8.38
C ILE A 197 -5.70 -6.22 -8.03
N ILE A 198 -5.47 -5.29 -7.10
CA ILE A 198 -4.14 -4.92 -6.64
C ILE A 198 -3.89 -5.55 -5.28
N LEU A 199 -2.80 -6.34 -5.17
CA LEU A 199 -2.30 -6.93 -3.94
C LEU A 199 -1.05 -6.15 -3.53
N HIS A 200 -1.14 -5.36 -2.48
CA HIS A 200 -0.04 -4.55 -1.95
C HIS A 200 0.51 -5.22 -0.69
N THR A 201 1.66 -5.87 -0.84
CA THR A 201 2.27 -6.68 0.22
C THR A 201 3.09 -5.84 1.18
N LEU A 202 3.37 -6.39 2.35
CA LEU A 202 4.35 -5.88 3.28
C LEU A 202 5.77 -6.38 2.92
N GLY A 203 5.86 -7.53 2.27
CA GLY A 203 7.08 -8.09 1.70
C GLY A 203 8.26 -8.16 2.67
N SER A 204 9.42 -7.74 2.17
CA SER A 204 10.69 -7.70 2.93
C SER A 204 10.93 -6.36 3.63
N HIS A 205 9.88 -5.65 4.03
CA HIS A 205 10.00 -4.38 4.76
C HIS A 205 10.93 -4.52 5.98
N PRO A 206 11.71 -3.50 6.39
CA PRO A 206 12.59 -3.52 7.57
C PRO A 206 11.94 -4.17 8.80
N ASP A 207 12.79 -4.71 9.69
CA ASP A 207 12.49 -5.74 10.68
C ASP A 207 12.22 -7.11 10.03
N VAL A 208 13.05 -7.46 9.04
CA VAL A 208 12.91 -8.71 8.25
C VAL A 208 12.75 -9.96 9.11
N CYS A 209 13.39 -10.03 10.28
CA CYS A 209 13.23 -11.14 11.23
C CYS A 209 11.79 -11.29 11.73
N LYS A 210 11.01 -10.21 11.75
CA LYS A 210 9.58 -10.27 12.11
C LYS A 210 8.72 -10.77 10.96
N ARG A 211 9.26 -10.84 9.73
CA ARG A 211 8.52 -11.29 8.53
C ARG A 211 8.58 -12.79 8.34
N ILE A 212 9.52 -13.47 9.02
CA ILE A 212 9.67 -14.91 8.97
C ILE A 212 8.91 -15.47 10.17
N LEU A 213 7.68 -15.95 9.92
CA LEU A 213 6.74 -16.32 10.98
C LEU A 213 7.09 -17.65 11.68
N ASP A 214 8.01 -18.48 11.15
CA ASP A 214 8.26 -19.84 11.61
C ASP A 214 9.73 -20.28 11.59
N ILE A 215 10.67 -19.40 11.97
CA ILE A 215 11.98 -19.90 12.39
C ILE A 215 11.85 -20.24 13.88
N LYS A 216 11.50 -21.50 14.17
CA LYS A 216 11.74 -22.13 15.47
C LYS A 216 13.15 -22.67 15.51
#